data_07347238145ac9ace3808bf974266e8f
#
_entry.id   07347238145ac9ace3808bf974266e8f
#
_cell.length_a   1.000
_cell.length_b   1.000
_cell.length_c   1.000
_cell.angle_alpha   90.00
_cell.angle_beta   90.00
_cell.angle_gamma   90.00
#
_symmetry.space_group_name_H-M   'P 1'
#
loop_
_entity.id
_entity.type
_entity.pdbx_description
1 polymer ?
#
loop_
_entity_poly.entity_id
_entity_poly.type
_entity_poly.pdbx_seq_one_letter_code
_entity_poly.pdbx_strand_id
1 'polypeptide(L)'
;MNIAIVGTGYVGLVSGACFAETGVNVTCVDVDATKIERLKQGEIPIYEPGLDQLVMKNVKAGRLNFTTDLASVLNDQEIVFSAVGTPPDEDGSADLKYVLQVARTIGQNMNKYLVVVTKSTVPVGTARKVHDAIAEELAKRGADVPFDVASNPEFLKEGNAIKDFMSPDRVVVGVDSEKAKKTLSRLYKPFMMNNFRVIFMDIPSAEMTKYAANSMLATRISFMNDIANLCDLVGADVNMVRAGIGSDTRIGRKFLYAGCGYGGSCFPKDVKALIKTADQNGYSMQVLKAVEQVNEHQKTILFEKLQKAYHGESLKGKTIAMWGLSFKPETDDMRESTALVMIDKLAEAGCTIRAYDPIAMEECKRRVGDKVIYCRDMYDAVLDADALLLLTEWKEFRLPTWGVIKKAMRRPLVIDGRNIFDVEELEENEFEYHCIGK
;
A
#
# COMPACT_ATOMS: atom_id res chain seq x y z
N MET A 1 -12.52 -13.00 24.46
CA MET A 1 -11.96 -13.63 23.24
C MET A 1 -10.50 -13.30 23.20
N ASN A 2 -9.66 -14.30 23.00
CA ASN A 2 -8.21 -14.14 22.88
C ASN A 2 -7.81 -14.48 21.45
N ILE A 3 -7.01 -13.63 20.82
CA ILE A 3 -6.50 -13.85 19.47
C ILE A 3 -5.01 -13.57 19.40
N ALA A 4 -4.29 -14.29 18.55
CA ALA A 4 -2.92 -13.97 18.17
C ALA A 4 -2.87 -13.44 16.74
N ILE A 5 -1.97 -12.50 16.48
CA ILE A 5 -1.68 -11.99 15.14
C ILE A 5 -0.17 -12.15 14.89
N VAL A 6 0.19 -13.00 13.94
CA VAL A 6 1.56 -13.29 13.60
C VAL A 6 2.01 -12.39 12.45
N GLY A 7 3.05 -11.64 12.68
CA GLY A 7 3.54 -10.55 11.84
C GLY A 7 3.11 -9.18 12.40
N THR A 8 4.10 -8.35 12.77
CA THR A 8 3.89 -6.97 13.25
C THR A 8 4.29 -5.94 12.20
N GLY A 9 4.10 -6.31 10.92
CA GLY A 9 4.12 -5.35 9.83
C GLY A 9 2.87 -4.46 9.84
N TYR A 10 2.70 -3.69 8.77
CA TYR A 10 1.61 -2.72 8.67
C TYR A 10 0.23 -3.33 8.97
N VAL A 11 -0.13 -4.41 8.25
CA VAL A 11 -1.43 -5.07 8.39
C VAL A 11 -1.62 -5.67 9.78
N GLY A 12 -0.61 -6.38 10.29
CA GLY A 12 -0.73 -7.09 11.56
C GLY A 12 -0.82 -6.15 12.75
N LEU A 13 0.03 -5.12 12.81
CA LEU A 13 0.04 -4.18 13.92
C LEU A 13 -1.23 -3.31 13.96
N VAL A 14 -1.66 -2.78 12.81
CA VAL A 14 -2.92 -2.02 12.73
C VAL A 14 -4.11 -2.89 13.11
N SER A 15 -4.19 -4.12 12.56
CA SER A 15 -5.28 -5.05 12.91
C SER A 15 -5.29 -5.39 14.39
N GLY A 16 -4.11 -5.66 14.98
CA GLY A 16 -3.97 -5.98 16.39
C GLY A 16 -4.43 -4.85 17.30
N ALA A 17 -3.99 -3.63 17.02
CA ALA A 17 -4.39 -2.45 17.78
C ALA A 17 -5.89 -2.17 17.66
N CYS A 18 -6.46 -2.30 16.46
CA CYS A 18 -7.89 -2.08 16.23
C CYS A 18 -8.77 -3.16 16.87
N PHE A 19 -8.40 -4.44 16.81
CA PHE A 19 -9.12 -5.48 17.55
C PHE A 19 -9.03 -5.26 19.06
N ALA A 20 -7.87 -4.90 19.59
CA ALA A 20 -7.72 -4.58 21.03
C ALA A 20 -8.61 -3.41 21.43
N GLU A 21 -8.78 -2.41 20.58
CA GLU A 21 -9.67 -1.27 20.82
C GLU A 21 -11.14 -1.69 20.96
N THR A 22 -11.57 -2.76 20.31
CA THR A 22 -12.94 -3.32 20.46
C THR A 22 -13.12 -4.20 21.70
N GLY A 23 -12.09 -4.35 22.54
CA GLY A 23 -12.16 -5.12 23.79
C GLY A 23 -11.69 -6.56 23.65
N VAL A 24 -11.10 -6.95 22.52
CA VAL A 24 -10.49 -8.27 22.31
C VAL A 24 -9.10 -8.29 22.95
N ASN A 25 -8.71 -9.40 23.58
CA ASN A 25 -7.34 -9.61 24.03
C ASN A 25 -6.48 -10.08 22.86
N VAL A 26 -5.50 -9.29 22.50
CA VAL A 26 -4.65 -9.51 21.32
C VAL A 26 -3.20 -9.73 21.75
N THR A 27 -2.58 -10.78 21.23
CA THR A 27 -1.13 -10.98 21.29
C THR A 27 -0.55 -10.89 19.89
N CYS A 28 0.23 -9.85 19.63
CA CYS A 28 0.99 -9.71 18.40
C CYS A 28 2.32 -10.47 18.53
N VAL A 29 2.63 -11.28 17.52
CA VAL A 29 3.81 -12.15 17.48
C VAL A 29 4.67 -11.78 16.28
N ASP A 30 5.97 -11.59 16.49
CA ASP A 30 6.93 -11.38 15.38
C ASP A 30 8.25 -12.08 15.73
N VAL A 31 8.91 -12.65 14.75
CA VAL A 31 10.21 -13.30 14.93
C VAL A 31 11.36 -12.31 15.19
N ASP A 32 11.17 -11.05 14.84
CA ASP A 32 12.15 -9.98 15.07
C ASP A 32 12.09 -9.49 16.52
N ALA A 33 13.05 -9.98 17.33
CA ALA A 33 13.15 -9.62 18.73
C ALA A 33 13.38 -8.11 18.95
N THR A 34 14.14 -7.46 18.07
CA THR A 34 14.41 -6.02 18.16
C THR A 34 13.12 -5.21 17.95
N LYS A 35 12.32 -5.61 16.99
CA LYS A 35 11.03 -5.00 16.71
C LYS A 35 10.04 -5.18 17.86
N ILE A 36 9.96 -6.38 18.42
CA ILE A 36 9.11 -6.68 19.59
C ILE A 36 9.54 -5.86 20.80
N GLU A 37 10.84 -5.72 21.06
CA GLU A 37 11.32 -4.92 22.18
C GLU A 37 10.99 -3.43 22.01
N ARG A 38 11.17 -2.88 20.82
CA ARG A 38 10.74 -1.50 20.50
C ARG A 38 9.25 -1.31 20.71
N LEU A 39 8.41 -2.23 20.24
CA LEU A 39 6.95 -2.18 20.45
C LEU A 39 6.56 -2.20 21.93
N LYS A 40 7.24 -3.02 22.76
CA LYS A 40 7.04 -3.03 24.21
C LYS A 40 7.42 -1.71 24.88
N GLN A 41 8.39 -1.00 24.32
CA GLN A 41 8.81 0.34 24.78
C GLN A 41 7.92 1.46 24.23
N GLY A 42 6.92 1.15 23.38
CA GLY A 42 6.00 2.11 22.78
C GLY A 42 6.53 2.76 21.50
N GLU A 43 7.64 2.26 20.95
CA GLU A 43 8.16 2.71 19.66
C GLU A 43 7.49 1.95 18.52
N ILE A 44 6.73 2.66 17.69
CA ILE A 44 6.01 2.07 16.56
C ILE A 44 6.89 2.08 15.31
N PRO A 45 7.22 0.91 14.72
CA PRO A 45 8.19 0.80 13.61
C PRO A 45 7.60 1.13 12.23
N ILE A 46 6.37 1.64 12.18
CA ILE A 46 5.67 2.00 10.94
C ILE A 46 5.01 3.36 11.11
N TYR A 47 4.90 4.12 10.03
CA TYR A 47 4.16 5.37 10.03
C TYR A 47 2.69 5.12 9.67
N GLU A 48 1.79 5.40 10.61
CA GLU A 48 0.34 5.45 10.38
C GLU A 48 -0.26 6.46 11.37
N PRO A 49 -0.98 7.50 10.90
CA PRO A 49 -1.54 8.52 11.77
C PRO A 49 -2.39 7.96 12.91
N GLY A 50 -2.03 8.26 14.17
CA GLY A 50 -2.75 7.86 15.37
C GLY A 50 -2.52 6.42 15.85
N LEU A 51 -1.67 5.64 15.18
CA LEU A 51 -1.40 4.26 15.57
C LEU A 51 -0.62 4.17 16.89
N ASP A 52 0.32 5.07 17.12
CA ASP A 52 1.10 5.17 18.34
C ASP A 52 0.20 5.31 19.57
N GLN A 53 -0.74 6.26 19.54
CA GLN A 53 -1.70 6.51 20.61
C GLN A 53 -2.61 5.29 20.82
N LEU A 54 -3.07 4.65 19.74
CA LEU A 54 -3.96 3.48 19.79
C LEU A 54 -3.24 2.28 20.41
N VAL A 55 -2.00 2.01 20.02
CA VAL A 55 -1.16 0.93 20.57
C VAL A 55 -0.91 1.17 22.06
N MET A 56 -0.39 2.34 22.43
CA MET A 56 -0.09 2.68 23.83
C MET A 56 -1.30 2.58 24.75
N LYS A 57 -2.47 3.06 24.29
CA LYS A 57 -3.73 2.95 25.01
C LYS A 57 -4.08 1.50 25.34
N ASN A 58 -3.97 0.62 24.36
CA ASN A 58 -4.38 -0.79 24.48
C ASN A 58 -3.33 -1.64 25.22
N VAL A 59 -2.05 -1.32 25.10
CA VAL A 59 -0.98 -1.90 25.94
C VAL A 59 -1.22 -1.56 27.41
N LYS A 60 -1.45 -0.28 27.73
CA LYS A 60 -1.75 0.17 29.10
C LYS A 60 -3.01 -0.47 29.68
N ALA A 61 -4.01 -0.75 28.84
CA ALA A 61 -5.24 -1.43 29.23
C ALA A 61 -5.09 -2.96 29.36
N GLY A 62 -3.91 -3.51 29.08
CA GLY A 62 -3.63 -4.96 29.12
C GLY A 62 -4.29 -5.79 28.02
N ARG A 63 -4.84 -5.15 27.00
CA ARG A 63 -5.51 -5.83 25.88
C ARG A 63 -4.62 -6.10 24.67
N LEU A 64 -3.47 -5.43 24.58
CA LEU A 64 -2.50 -5.63 23.50
C LEU A 64 -1.13 -6.01 24.07
N ASN A 65 -0.63 -7.17 23.67
CA ASN A 65 0.65 -7.71 24.12
C ASN A 65 1.52 -8.07 22.94
N PHE A 66 2.85 -8.17 23.18
CA PHE A 66 3.85 -8.47 22.15
C PHE A 66 4.78 -9.60 22.62
N THR A 67 5.07 -10.56 21.74
CA THR A 67 6.00 -11.65 22.01
C THR A 67 6.70 -12.13 20.73
N THR A 68 7.83 -12.80 20.89
CA THR A 68 8.51 -13.52 19.80
C THR A 68 8.11 -15.00 19.75
N ASP A 69 7.41 -15.51 20.78
CA ASP A 69 7.12 -16.92 20.98
C ASP A 69 5.63 -17.22 20.77
N LEU A 70 5.30 -17.65 19.54
CA LEU A 70 3.95 -18.09 19.18
C LEU A 70 3.56 -19.36 19.96
N ALA A 71 4.49 -20.30 20.15
CA ALA A 71 4.20 -21.58 20.78
C ALA A 71 3.70 -21.42 22.22
N SER A 72 4.29 -20.49 22.97
CA SER A 72 3.94 -20.25 24.38
C SER A 72 2.54 -19.69 24.58
N VAL A 73 2.01 -18.94 23.58
CA VAL A 73 0.71 -18.26 23.70
C VAL A 73 -0.41 -18.98 22.97
N LEU A 74 -0.06 -19.92 22.08
CA LEU A 74 -0.98 -20.52 21.10
C LEU A 74 -2.22 -21.16 21.75
N ASN A 75 -2.02 -21.87 22.85
CA ASN A 75 -3.09 -22.64 23.50
C ASN A 75 -4.09 -21.79 24.31
N ASP A 76 -3.83 -20.50 24.47
CA ASP A 76 -4.77 -19.54 25.06
C ASP A 76 -5.65 -18.88 24.01
N GLN A 77 -5.34 -19.04 22.71
CA GLN A 77 -6.01 -18.36 21.62
C GLN A 77 -7.22 -19.13 21.11
N GLU A 78 -8.21 -18.40 20.61
CA GLU A 78 -9.37 -18.95 19.86
C GLU A 78 -9.15 -18.80 18.35
N ILE A 79 -8.40 -17.77 17.95
CA ILE A 79 -8.09 -17.47 16.55
C ILE A 79 -6.61 -17.08 16.46
N VAL A 80 -5.94 -17.56 15.42
CA VAL A 80 -4.61 -17.07 15.04
C VAL A 80 -4.68 -16.49 13.62
N PHE A 81 -4.33 -15.22 13.50
CA PHE A 81 -4.18 -14.57 12.20
C PHE A 81 -2.72 -14.64 11.74
N SER A 82 -2.52 -15.08 10.52
CA SER A 82 -1.26 -14.93 9.80
C SER A 82 -1.30 -13.64 8.97
N ALA A 83 -0.54 -12.64 9.41
CA ALA A 83 -0.38 -11.34 8.76
C ALA A 83 1.10 -11.09 8.37
N VAL A 84 1.82 -12.15 8.08
CA VAL A 84 3.22 -12.12 7.67
C VAL A 84 3.39 -11.62 6.24
N GLY A 85 4.56 -11.10 5.91
CA GLY A 85 4.87 -10.64 4.55
C GLY A 85 4.79 -11.76 3.52
N THR A 86 4.30 -11.41 2.33
CA THR A 86 4.29 -12.25 1.13
C THR A 86 5.03 -11.49 0.02
N PRO A 87 6.37 -11.38 0.12
CA PRO A 87 7.14 -10.66 -0.91
C PRO A 87 7.01 -11.36 -2.26
N PRO A 88 7.23 -10.65 -3.36
CA PRO A 88 7.33 -11.30 -4.67
C PRO A 88 8.55 -12.22 -4.70
N ASP A 89 8.38 -13.41 -5.26
CA ASP A 89 9.47 -14.32 -5.63
C ASP A 89 10.15 -13.85 -6.92
N GLU A 90 11.28 -14.43 -7.30
CA GLU A 90 12.03 -14.08 -8.51
C GLU A 90 11.19 -14.18 -9.79
N ASP A 91 10.22 -15.08 -9.82
CA ASP A 91 9.31 -15.28 -10.95
C ASP A 91 8.05 -14.39 -10.92
N GLY A 92 7.93 -13.49 -9.94
CA GLY A 92 6.78 -12.61 -9.74
C GLY A 92 5.61 -13.22 -8.99
N SER A 93 5.68 -14.50 -8.59
CA SER A 93 4.69 -15.13 -7.70
C SER A 93 4.85 -14.61 -6.27
N ALA A 94 3.86 -14.88 -5.39
CA ALA A 94 3.99 -14.56 -3.98
C ALA A 94 4.79 -15.65 -3.24
N ASP A 95 5.85 -15.27 -2.52
CA ASP A 95 6.57 -16.18 -1.63
C ASP A 95 5.72 -16.51 -0.39
N LEU A 96 5.35 -17.78 -0.26
CA LEU A 96 4.54 -18.29 0.84
C LEU A 96 5.35 -18.88 2.01
N LYS A 97 6.68 -18.79 1.97
CA LYS A 97 7.57 -19.39 2.95
C LYS A 97 7.19 -19.04 4.39
N TYR A 98 6.95 -17.77 4.66
CA TYR A 98 6.59 -17.29 6.00
C TYR A 98 5.19 -17.74 6.42
N VAL A 99 4.22 -17.73 5.49
CA VAL A 99 2.86 -18.21 5.76
C VAL A 99 2.85 -19.69 6.14
N LEU A 100 3.60 -20.51 5.40
CA LEU A 100 3.71 -21.95 5.68
C LEU A 100 4.54 -22.24 6.92
N GLN A 101 5.53 -21.41 7.25
CA GLN A 101 6.28 -21.53 8.50
C GLN A 101 5.37 -21.30 9.72
N VAL A 102 4.52 -20.29 9.68
CA VAL A 102 3.51 -20.04 10.73
C VAL A 102 2.57 -21.25 10.86
N ALA A 103 2.08 -21.79 9.75
CA ALA A 103 1.22 -22.96 9.73
C ALA A 103 1.89 -24.19 10.40
N ARG A 104 3.15 -24.46 10.07
CA ARG A 104 3.93 -25.56 10.71
C ARG A 104 4.09 -25.34 12.21
N THR A 105 4.45 -24.11 12.63
CA THR A 105 4.58 -23.79 14.06
C THR A 105 3.28 -24.02 14.82
N ILE A 106 2.13 -23.66 14.21
CA ILE A 106 0.81 -23.94 14.77
C ILE A 106 0.60 -25.45 14.90
N GLY A 107 0.79 -26.23 13.83
CA GLY A 107 0.61 -27.68 13.84
C GLY A 107 1.50 -28.39 14.85
N GLN A 108 2.73 -27.91 15.07
CA GLN A 108 3.68 -28.46 16.05
C GLN A 108 3.25 -28.24 17.51
N ASN A 109 2.48 -27.18 17.80
CA ASN A 109 2.27 -26.71 19.18
C ASN A 109 0.80 -26.66 19.63
N MET A 110 -0.17 -26.68 18.72
CA MET A 110 -1.58 -26.57 19.09
C MET A 110 -2.10 -27.85 19.79
N ASN A 111 -2.88 -27.66 20.87
CA ASN A 111 -3.42 -28.77 21.67
C ASN A 111 -4.96 -28.68 21.83
N LYS A 112 -5.59 -27.68 21.30
CA LYS A 112 -7.06 -27.50 21.29
C LYS A 112 -7.52 -26.92 19.96
N TYR A 113 -8.83 -26.96 19.74
CA TYR A 113 -9.44 -26.37 18.54
C TYR A 113 -9.04 -24.92 18.34
N LEU A 114 -8.69 -24.59 17.11
CA LEU A 114 -8.22 -23.26 16.70
C LEU A 114 -8.76 -22.92 15.32
N VAL A 115 -9.09 -21.65 15.09
CA VAL A 115 -9.33 -21.11 13.75
C VAL A 115 -8.07 -20.38 13.29
N VAL A 116 -7.45 -20.87 12.21
CA VAL A 116 -6.26 -20.28 11.61
C VAL A 116 -6.67 -19.45 10.41
N VAL A 117 -6.40 -18.16 10.46
CA VAL A 117 -6.89 -17.20 9.47
C VAL A 117 -5.72 -16.59 8.70
N THR A 118 -5.71 -16.72 7.40
CA THR A 118 -4.78 -15.99 6.53
C THR A 118 -5.32 -14.59 6.27
N LYS A 119 -4.62 -13.57 6.76
CA LYS A 119 -4.92 -12.16 6.54
C LYS A 119 -4.02 -11.54 5.49
N SER A 120 -2.83 -12.09 5.29
CA SER A 120 -1.92 -11.71 4.20
C SER A 120 -2.59 -11.90 2.84
N THR A 121 -2.22 -11.05 1.87
CA THR A 121 -2.64 -11.24 0.47
C THR A 121 -1.89 -12.41 -0.14
N VAL A 122 -2.60 -13.46 -0.48
CA VAL A 122 -2.05 -14.74 -0.93
C VAL A 122 -2.78 -15.26 -2.17
N PRO A 123 -2.10 -16.02 -3.05
CA PRO A 123 -2.71 -16.68 -4.21
C PRO A 123 -3.84 -17.63 -3.79
N VAL A 124 -4.80 -17.80 -4.69
CA VAL A 124 -5.89 -18.79 -4.54
C VAL A 124 -5.31 -20.18 -4.32
N GLY A 125 -5.85 -20.90 -3.34
CA GLY A 125 -5.39 -22.23 -2.93
C GLY A 125 -4.36 -22.21 -1.78
N THR A 126 -3.97 -21.04 -1.29
CA THR A 126 -3.01 -20.91 -0.17
C THR A 126 -3.60 -21.48 1.14
N ALA A 127 -4.87 -21.25 1.42
CA ALA A 127 -5.51 -21.79 2.63
C ALA A 127 -5.45 -23.32 2.68
N ARG A 128 -5.56 -24.01 1.54
CA ARG A 128 -5.36 -25.46 1.47
C ARG A 128 -3.93 -25.86 1.83
N LYS A 129 -2.92 -25.13 1.32
CA LYS A 129 -1.52 -25.38 1.68
C LYS A 129 -1.27 -25.16 3.17
N VAL A 130 -1.92 -24.15 3.76
CA VAL A 130 -1.87 -23.87 5.21
C VAL A 130 -2.49 -25.02 5.99
N HIS A 131 -3.68 -25.50 5.58
CA HIS A 131 -4.35 -26.65 6.17
C HIS A 131 -3.44 -27.89 6.13
N ASP A 132 -2.90 -28.21 4.96
CA ASP A 132 -2.06 -29.41 4.77
C ASP A 132 -0.79 -29.35 5.62
N ALA A 133 -0.15 -28.17 5.71
CA ALA A 133 1.02 -27.97 6.54
C ALA A 133 0.74 -28.17 8.05
N ILE A 134 -0.42 -27.72 8.54
CA ILE A 134 -0.85 -27.96 9.92
C ILE A 134 -1.14 -29.44 10.15
N ALA A 135 -1.92 -30.07 9.25
CA ALA A 135 -2.29 -31.49 9.34
C ALA A 135 -1.06 -32.41 9.31
N GLU A 136 -0.07 -32.09 8.47
CA GLU A 136 1.21 -32.82 8.41
C GLU A 136 1.94 -32.79 9.75
N GLU A 137 2.05 -31.64 10.39
CA GLU A 137 2.75 -31.50 11.69
C GLU A 137 1.97 -32.18 12.82
N LEU A 138 0.62 -32.12 12.80
CA LEU A 138 -0.21 -32.89 13.75
C LEU A 138 -0.01 -34.39 13.58
N ALA A 139 0.01 -34.90 12.35
CA ALA A 139 0.25 -36.31 12.06
C ALA A 139 1.64 -36.77 12.52
N LYS A 140 2.72 -35.97 12.29
CA LYS A 140 4.08 -36.27 12.73
C LYS A 140 4.18 -36.50 14.24
N ARG A 141 3.37 -35.77 15.04
CA ARG A 141 3.36 -35.92 16.50
C ARG A 141 2.23 -36.82 17.02
N GLY A 142 1.48 -37.48 16.15
CA GLY A 142 0.39 -38.38 16.51
C GLY A 142 -0.76 -37.72 17.24
N ALA A 143 -1.01 -36.43 16.99
CA ALA A 143 -2.06 -35.64 17.62
C ALA A 143 -3.29 -35.53 16.72
N ASP A 144 -4.47 -35.76 17.29
CA ASP A 144 -5.77 -35.56 16.64
C ASP A 144 -6.45 -34.32 17.25
N VAL A 145 -6.02 -33.15 16.80
CA VAL A 145 -6.55 -31.87 17.26
C VAL A 145 -7.32 -31.21 16.11
N PRO A 146 -8.65 -30.98 16.27
CA PRO A 146 -9.44 -30.35 15.23
C PRO A 146 -9.04 -28.87 15.05
N PHE A 147 -9.09 -28.40 13.83
CA PHE A 147 -8.88 -26.99 13.47
C PHE A 147 -9.63 -26.64 12.20
N ASP A 148 -9.86 -25.37 12.00
CA ASP A 148 -10.37 -24.84 10.74
C ASP A 148 -9.40 -23.79 10.18
N VAL A 149 -9.34 -23.68 8.85
CA VAL A 149 -8.66 -22.60 8.15
C VAL A 149 -9.68 -21.62 7.59
N ALA A 150 -9.28 -20.35 7.49
CA ALA A 150 -10.10 -19.31 6.91
C ALA A 150 -9.23 -18.30 6.16
N SER A 151 -9.82 -17.57 5.24
CA SER A 151 -9.21 -16.42 4.56
C SER A 151 -9.94 -15.14 4.95
N ASN A 152 -9.21 -14.14 5.40
CA ASN A 152 -9.79 -12.83 5.74
C ASN A 152 -8.90 -11.72 5.17
N PRO A 153 -8.95 -11.50 3.85
CA PRO A 153 -8.16 -10.47 3.21
C PRO A 153 -8.48 -9.09 3.78
N GLU A 154 -7.46 -8.23 3.83
CA GLU A 154 -7.60 -6.86 4.28
C GLU A 154 -7.76 -5.89 3.09
N PHE A 155 -8.36 -4.73 3.35
CA PHE A 155 -8.55 -3.66 2.36
C PHE A 155 -8.12 -2.31 2.94
N LEU A 156 -7.09 -2.34 3.78
CA LEU A 156 -6.56 -1.15 4.45
C LEU A 156 -5.79 -0.27 3.45
N LYS A 157 -5.88 1.03 3.66
CA LYS A 157 -5.08 2.02 2.93
C LYS A 157 -4.07 2.63 3.89
N GLU A 158 -2.78 2.52 3.59
CA GLU A 158 -1.73 3.21 4.34
C GLU A 158 -2.07 4.69 4.49
N GLY A 159 -1.85 5.26 5.69
CA GLY A 159 -2.25 6.62 6.04
C GLY A 159 -3.73 6.81 6.42
N ASN A 160 -4.57 5.76 6.31
CA ASN A 160 -5.98 5.78 6.72
C ASN A 160 -6.47 4.41 7.24
N ALA A 161 -5.53 3.53 7.59
CA ALA A 161 -5.82 2.13 7.87
C ALA A 161 -6.63 1.93 9.15
N ILE A 162 -6.40 2.72 10.18
CA ILE A 162 -7.19 2.66 11.42
C ILE A 162 -8.67 2.94 11.11
N LYS A 163 -8.95 4.00 10.35
CA LYS A 163 -10.32 4.34 9.95
C LYS A 163 -10.95 3.26 9.07
N ASP A 164 -10.19 2.75 8.09
CA ASP A 164 -10.66 1.68 7.20
C ASP A 164 -10.96 0.39 7.97
N PHE A 165 -10.19 0.10 9.04
CA PHE A 165 -10.43 -1.06 9.89
C PHE A 165 -11.63 -0.87 10.81
N MET A 166 -11.72 0.30 11.46
CA MET A 166 -12.81 0.59 12.43
C MET A 166 -14.15 0.88 11.77
N SER A 167 -14.13 1.34 10.51
CA SER A 167 -15.32 1.67 9.71
C SER A 167 -15.18 1.14 8.27
N PRO A 168 -15.12 -0.20 8.11
CA PRO A 168 -14.87 -0.80 6.80
C PRO A 168 -16.09 -0.69 5.87
N ASP A 169 -15.85 -0.51 4.57
CA ASP A 169 -16.91 -0.65 3.55
C ASP A 169 -17.49 -2.08 3.56
N ARG A 170 -16.66 -3.07 3.83
CA ARG A 170 -17.00 -4.51 4.00
C ARG A 170 -15.86 -5.26 4.68
N VAL A 171 -16.21 -6.36 5.30
CA VAL A 171 -15.26 -7.40 5.74
C VAL A 171 -15.53 -8.66 4.92
N VAL A 172 -14.52 -9.22 4.28
CA VAL A 172 -14.61 -10.47 3.51
C VAL A 172 -14.03 -11.61 4.32
N VAL A 173 -14.78 -12.70 4.45
CA VAL A 173 -14.37 -13.89 5.20
C VAL A 173 -14.68 -15.13 4.39
N GLY A 174 -13.63 -15.84 3.98
CA GLY A 174 -13.72 -17.17 3.36
C GLY A 174 -13.65 -18.24 4.42
N VAL A 175 -14.68 -19.09 4.49
CA VAL A 175 -14.79 -20.21 5.44
C VAL A 175 -15.52 -21.39 4.82
N ASP A 176 -15.13 -22.60 5.25
CA ASP A 176 -15.77 -23.86 4.81
C ASP A 176 -16.51 -24.55 5.97
N SER A 177 -16.47 -24.01 7.21
CA SER A 177 -17.11 -24.59 8.36
C SER A 177 -18.02 -23.59 9.09
N GLU A 178 -19.19 -24.07 9.54
CA GLU A 178 -20.11 -23.26 10.34
C GLU A 178 -19.52 -22.87 11.71
N LYS A 179 -18.60 -23.68 12.25
CA LYS A 179 -17.93 -23.38 13.51
C LYS A 179 -16.97 -22.20 13.35
N ALA A 180 -16.12 -22.22 12.32
CA ALA A 180 -15.25 -21.08 11.99
C ALA A 180 -16.06 -19.82 11.69
N LYS A 181 -17.15 -19.93 10.91
CA LYS A 181 -18.05 -18.82 10.61
C LYS A 181 -18.64 -18.18 11.86
N LYS A 182 -19.13 -18.98 12.82
CA LYS A 182 -19.65 -18.47 14.11
C LYS A 182 -18.57 -17.78 14.92
N THR A 183 -17.36 -18.33 14.96
CA THR A 183 -16.23 -17.77 15.70
C THR A 183 -15.83 -16.41 15.13
N LEU A 184 -15.68 -16.31 13.81
CA LEU A 184 -15.34 -15.05 13.13
C LEU A 184 -16.50 -14.04 13.15
N SER A 185 -17.75 -14.48 13.08
CA SER A 185 -18.92 -13.60 13.28
C SER A 185 -18.91 -12.95 14.66
N ARG A 186 -18.51 -13.69 15.70
CA ARG A 186 -18.39 -13.14 17.06
C ARG A 186 -17.27 -12.09 17.14
N LEU A 187 -16.13 -12.34 16.50
CA LEU A 187 -15.02 -11.40 16.46
C LEU A 187 -15.40 -10.08 15.79
N TYR A 188 -16.11 -10.17 14.64
CA TYR A 188 -16.49 -8.99 13.86
C TYR A 188 -17.81 -8.34 14.30
N LYS A 189 -18.50 -8.90 15.33
CA LYS A 189 -19.78 -8.37 15.82
C LYS A 189 -19.77 -6.89 16.18
N PRO A 190 -18.71 -6.32 16.83
CA PRO A 190 -18.66 -4.90 17.13
C PRO A 190 -18.74 -4.01 15.89
N PHE A 191 -18.19 -4.45 14.77
CA PHE A 191 -18.20 -3.72 13.51
C PHE A 191 -19.56 -3.77 12.80
N MET A 192 -20.35 -4.83 13.00
CA MET A 192 -21.67 -5.01 12.38
C MET A 192 -22.75 -4.08 12.96
N MET A 193 -22.54 -3.55 14.15
CA MET A 193 -23.50 -2.65 14.82
C MET A 193 -23.73 -1.33 14.06
N ASN A 194 -22.81 -0.95 13.18
CA ASN A 194 -22.87 0.28 12.37
C ASN A 194 -23.25 -0.01 10.90
N ASN A 195 -24.02 -1.06 10.63
CA ASN A 195 -24.42 -1.54 9.29
C ASN A 195 -23.24 -1.97 8.38
N PHE A 196 -22.07 -2.24 8.92
CA PHE A 196 -20.98 -2.82 8.14
C PHE A 196 -21.28 -4.27 7.81
N ARG A 197 -21.02 -4.65 6.55
CA ARG A 197 -21.32 -6.00 6.06
C ARG A 197 -20.11 -6.91 6.23
N VAL A 198 -20.30 -8.02 6.92
CA VAL A 198 -19.41 -9.17 6.82
C VAL A 198 -19.97 -10.07 5.72
N ILE A 199 -19.17 -10.24 4.67
CA ILE A 199 -19.53 -11.07 3.52
C ILE A 199 -18.81 -12.41 3.69
N PHE A 200 -19.58 -13.45 3.99
CA PHE A 200 -19.08 -14.81 4.04
C PHE A 200 -19.15 -15.45 2.65
N MET A 201 -18.09 -16.14 2.27
CA MET A 201 -17.98 -16.86 1.02
C MET A 201 -17.06 -18.07 1.18
N ASP A 202 -16.91 -18.90 0.14
CA ASP A 202 -15.88 -19.93 0.12
C ASP A 202 -14.47 -19.33 0.14
N ILE A 203 -13.50 -20.12 0.58
CA ILE A 203 -12.13 -19.63 0.78
C ILE A 203 -11.48 -19.20 -0.52
N PRO A 204 -11.53 -19.96 -1.64
CA PRO A 204 -10.94 -19.52 -2.91
C PRO A 204 -11.50 -18.20 -3.43
N SER A 205 -12.82 -17.97 -3.27
CA SER A 205 -13.45 -16.71 -3.65
C SER A 205 -12.98 -15.54 -2.79
N ALA A 206 -12.75 -15.75 -1.49
CA ALA A 206 -12.21 -14.71 -0.60
C ALA A 206 -10.75 -14.35 -0.98
N GLU A 207 -9.91 -15.35 -1.25
CA GLU A 207 -8.53 -15.13 -1.72
C GLU A 207 -8.53 -14.36 -3.05
N MET A 208 -9.37 -14.75 -4.02
CA MET A 208 -9.50 -14.06 -5.31
C MET A 208 -10.02 -12.63 -5.17
N THR A 209 -10.96 -12.38 -4.25
CA THR A 209 -11.60 -11.06 -4.08
C THR A 209 -10.58 -9.96 -3.82
N LYS A 210 -9.54 -10.24 -3.02
CA LYS A 210 -8.48 -9.26 -2.75
C LYS A 210 -7.72 -8.87 -4.01
N TYR A 211 -7.27 -9.85 -4.79
CA TYR A 211 -6.56 -9.61 -6.04
C TYR A 211 -7.42 -8.88 -7.07
N ALA A 212 -8.67 -9.34 -7.23
CA ALA A 212 -9.61 -8.72 -8.15
C ALA A 212 -9.91 -7.26 -7.79
N ALA A 213 -10.09 -6.95 -6.48
CA ALA A 213 -10.33 -5.58 -6.02
C ALA A 213 -9.13 -4.67 -6.31
N ASN A 214 -7.92 -5.09 -5.95
CA ASN A 214 -6.71 -4.28 -6.19
C ASN A 214 -6.43 -4.11 -7.68
N SER A 215 -6.62 -5.17 -8.48
CA SER A 215 -6.46 -5.12 -9.93
C SER A 215 -7.48 -4.21 -10.61
N MET A 216 -8.74 -4.19 -10.15
CA MET A 216 -9.76 -3.27 -10.65
C MET A 216 -9.38 -1.81 -10.36
N LEU A 217 -8.89 -1.51 -9.15
CA LEU A 217 -8.46 -0.16 -8.78
C LEU A 217 -7.23 0.28 -9.61
N ALA A 218 -6.25 -0.60 -9.81
CA ALA A 218 -5.10 -0.36 -10.67
C ALA A 218 -5.53 -0.12 -12.13
N THR A 219 -6.48 -0.92 -12.64
CA THR A 219 -7.04 -0.77 -13.98
C THR A 219 -7.67 0.60 -14.17
N ARG A 220 -8.44 1.11 -13.20
CA ARG A 220 -9.06 2.43 -13.28
C ARG A 220 -8.01 3.54 -13.37
N ILE A 221 -6.92 3.44 -12.59
CA ILE A 221 -5.83 4.42 -12.62
C ILE A 221 -5.11 4.38 -13.98
N SER A 222 -4.69 3.19 -14.44
CA SER A 222 -4.01 3.05 -15.73
C SER A 222 -4.89 3.46 -16.90
N PHE A 223 -6.19 3.12 -16.89
CA PHE A 223 -7.15 3.59 -17.89
C PHE A 223 -7.21 5.12 -17.97
N MET A 224 -7.30 5.80 -16.82
CA MET A 224 -7.32 7.27 -16.81
C MET A 224 -5.99 7.88 -17.20
N ASN A 225 -4.86 7.24 -16.90
CA ASN A 225 -3.55 7.68 -17.37
C ASN A 225 -3.41 7.54 -18.89
N ASP A 226 -3.90 6.44 -19.46
CA ASP A 226 -3.91 6.22 -20.91
C ASP A 226 -4.79 7.26 -21.64
N ILE A 227 -5.99 7.53 -21.10
CA ILE A 227 -6.86 8.63 -21.57
C ILE A 227 -6.16 9.99 -21.45
N ALA A 228 -5.46 10.26 -20.34
CA ALA A 228 -4.74 11.53 -20.15
C ALA A 228 -3.63 11.71 -21.17
N ASN A 229 -2.86 10.68 -21.48
CA ASN A 229 -1.83 10.73 -22.52
C ASN A 229 -2.42 11.02 -23.89
N LEU A 230 -3.60 10.47 -24.20
CA LEU A 230 -4.31 10.82 -25.43
C LEU A 230 -4.84 12.28 -25.39
N CYS A 231 -5.35 12.74 -24.25
CA CYS A 231 -5.79 14.14 -24.09
C CYS A 231 -4.67 15.13 -24.41
N ASP A 232 -3.43 14.87 -23.95
CA ASP A 232 -2.25 15.70 -24.30
C ASP A 232 -2.03 15.83 -25.81
N LEU A 233 -2.43 14.84 -26.60
CA LEU A 233 -2.23 14.82 -28.06
C LEU A 233 -3.38 15.46 -28.84
N VAL A 234 -4.61 15.34 -28.33
CA VAL A 234 -5.80 15.80 -29.04
C VAL A 234 -6.37 17.12 -28.51
N GLY A 235 -5.75 17.70 -27.47
CA GLY A 235 -6.16 18.98 -26.89
C GLY A 235 -7.42 18.89 -26.01
N ALA A 236 -7.70 17.72 -25.40
CA ALA A 236 -8.75 17.56 -24.40
C ALA A 236 -8.18 17.75 -22.98
N ASP A 237 -9.06 18.03 -22.01
CA ASP A 237 -8.70 18.12 -20.59
C ASP A 237 -9.19 16.87 -19.84
N VAL A 238 -8.26 16.08 -19.34
CA VAL A 238 -8.58 14.82 -18.60
C VAL A 238 -9.42 15.07 -17.35
N ASN A 239 -9.33 16.23 -16.69
CA ASN A 239 -10.14 16.54 -15.54
C ASN A 239 -11.63 16.77 -15.93
N MET A 240 -11.88 17.37 -17.08
CA MET A 240 -13.24 17.48 -17.64
C MET A 240 -13.76 16.10 -18.05
N VAL A 241 -12.94 15.28 -18.72
CA VAL A 241 -13.30 13.90 -19.08
C VAL A 241 -13.62 13.10 -17.81
N ARG A 242 -12.79 13.20 -16.79
CA ARG A 242 -13.00 12.55 -15.48
C ARG A 242 -14.32 12.98 -14.84
N ALA A 243 -14.63 14.29 -14.84
CA ALA A 243 -15.88 14.81 -14.29
C ALA A 243 -17.09 14.28 -15.07
N GLY A 244 -17.01 14.27 -16.40
CA GLY A 244 -18.05 13.74 -17.28
C GLY A 244 -18.35 12.26 -17.04
N ILE A 245 -17.35 11.38 -17.18
CA ILE A 245 -17.57 9.94 -17.00
C ILE A 245 -17.88 9.57 -15.55
N GLY A 246 -17.28 10.26 -14.57
CA GLY A 246 -17.50 10.01 -13.16
C GLY A 246 -18.87 10.42 -12.64
N SER A 247 -19.64 11.20 -13.41
CA SER A 247 -21.04 11.55 -13.11
C SER A 247 -22.01 10.40 -13.36
N ASP A 248 -21.64 9.43 -14.20
CA ASP A 248 -22.40 8.19 -14.41
C ASP A 248 -22.30 7.31 -13.16
N THR A 249 -23.44 6.96 -12.55
CA THR A 249 -23.51 6.14 -11.33
C THR A 249 -22.95 4.74 -11.53
N ARG A 250 -22.93 4.21 -12.76
CA ARG A 250 -22.35 2.91 -13.09
C ARG A 250 -20.83 2.94 -13.03
N ILE A 251 -20.20 4.10 -13.25
CA ILE A 251 -18.76 4.31 -13.19
C ILE A 251 -18.35 4.84 -11.81
N GLY A 252 -18.99 5.94 -11.34
CA GLY A 252 -18.67 6.61 -10.08
C GLY A 252 -17.35 7.38 -10.14
N ARG A 253 -17.11 8.26 -9.17
CA ARG A 253 -16.02 9.27 -9.19
C ARG A 253 -14.69 8.80 -8.64
N LYS A 254 -14.66 7.66 -7.91
CA LYS A 254 -13.46 7.21 -7.20
C LYS A 254 -12.46 6.53 -8.15
N PHE A 255 -11.17 6.72 -7.89
CA PHE A 255 -10.06 6.12 -8.66
C PHE A 255 -10.02 6.49 -10.15
N LEU A 256 -10.45 7.70 -10.49
CA LEU A 256 -10.42 8.25 -11.85
C LEU A 256 -9.42 9.41 -11.99
N TYR A 257 -8.49 9.57 -11.07
CA TYR A 257 -7.49 10.62 -11.16
C TYR A 257 -6.29 10.16 -11.97
N ALA A 258 -5.97 10.91 -13.04
CA ALA A 258 -4.74 10.74 -13.76
C ALA A 258 -3.55 11.31 -12.96
N GLY A 259 -2.37 10.73 -13.16
CA GLY A 259 -1.15 11.14 -12.49
C GLY A 259 0.08 10.47 -13.07
N CYS A 260 1.19 10.51 -12.35
CA CYS A 260 2.46 9.93 -12.78
C CYS A 260 2.64 8.44 -12.47
N GLY A 261 1.55 7.67 -12.47
CA GLY A 261 1.54 6.25 -12.19
C GLY A 261 1.26 5.91 -10.72
N TYR A 262 0.92 4.66 -10.47
CA TYR A 262 0.74 4.12 -9.12
C TYR A 262 1.97 3.34 -8.66
N GLY A 263 2.19 3.33 -7.35
CA GLY A 263 3.23 2.59 -6.67
C GLY A 263 2.70 1.95 -5.39
N GLY A 264 3.58 1.82 -4.40
CA GLY A 264 3.28 1.20 -3.11
C GLY A 264 3.44 -0.31 -3.12
N SER A 265 3.23 -0.90 -1.96
CA SER A 265 3.44 -2.32 -1.71
C SER A 265 2.36 -3.25 -2.27
N CYS A 266 1.19 -2.70 -2.64
CA CYS A 266 0.00 -3.50 -2.94
C CYS A 266 -0.26 -3.63 -4.44
N PHE A 267 -0.59 -2.54 -5.14
CA PHE A 267 -1.05 -2.61 -6.52
C PHE A 267 -0.04 -3.27 -7.46
N PRO A 268 1.24 -2.85 -7.51
CA PRO A 268 2.19 -3.47 -8.44
C PRO A 268 2.38 -4.97 -8.18
N LYS A 269 2.53 -5.33 -6.89
CA LYS A 269 2.73 -6.71 -6.48
C LYS A 269 1.50 -7.58 -6.80
N ASP A 270 0.30 -7.11 -6.46
CA ASP A 270 -0.91 -7.91 -6.58
C ASP A 270 -1.35 -8.09 -8.03
N VAL A 271 -1.17 -7.06 -8.88
CA VAL A 271 -1.40 -7.17 -10.33
C VAL A 271 -0.46 -8.20 -10.95
N LYS A 272 0.85 -8.11 -10.66
CA LYS A 272 1.86 -9.06 -11.14
C LYS A 272 1.58 -10.49 -10.66
N ALA A 273 1.24 -10.67 -9.38
CA ALA A 273 0.92 -11.97 -8.81
C ALA A 273 -0.34 -12.60 -9.43
N LEU A 274 -1.37 -11.80 -9.73
CA LEU A 274 -2.57 -12.31 -10.40
C LEU A 274 -2.31 -12.69 -11.85
N ILE A 275 -1.53 -11.91 -12.59
CA ILE A 275 -1.06 -12.27 -13.94
C ILE A 275 -0.32 -13.60 -13.89
N LYS A 276 0.62 -13.76 -12.95
CA LYS A 276 1.39 -14.99 -12.80
C LYS A 276 0.52 -16.20 -12.45
N THR A 277 -0.44 -16.01 -11.53
CA THR A 277 -1.40 -17.05 -11.19
C THR A 277 -2.20 -17.50 -12.41
N ALA A 278 -2.64 -16.57 -13.26
CA ALA A 278 -3.35 -16.90 -14.48
C ALA A 278 -2.47 -17.67 -15.46
N ASP A 279 -1.24 -17.22 -15.71
CA ASP A 279 -0.29 -17.89 -16.60
C ASP A 279 0.03 -19.31 -16.12
N GLN A 280 0.18 -19.55 -14.81
CA GLN A 280 0.38 -20.88 -14.21
C GLN A 280 -0.83 -21.82 -14.41
N ASN A 281 -2.02 -21.26 -14.62
CA ASN A 281 -3.25 -21.99 -14.89
C ASN A 281 -3.63 -22.00 -16.40
N GLY A 282 -2.69 -21.63 -17.29
CA GLY A 282 -2.90 -21.66 -18.73
C GLY A 282 -3.81 -20.55 -19.26
N TYR A 283 -4.04 -19.48 -18.49
CA TYR A 283 -4.88 -18.35 -18.87
C TYR A 283 -4.08 -17.05 -18.94
N SER A 284 -4.20 -16.32 -20.05
CA SER A 284 -3.51 -15.03 -20.21
C SER A 284 -4.44 -13.86 -19.85
N MET A 285 -4.12 -13.14 -18.81
CA MET A 285 -4.86 -11.93 -18.40
C MET A 285 -4.41 -10.70 -19.19
N GLN A 286 -4.89 -10.55 -20.42
CA GLN A 286 -4.49 -9.49 -21.34
C GLN A 286 -4.74 -8.08 -20.78
N VAL A 287 -5.90 -7.85 -20.14
CA VAL A 287 -6.25 -6.55 -19.54
C VAL A 287 -5.22 -6.13 -18.51
N LEU A 288 -4.85 -7.02 -17.59
CA LEU A 288 -3.89 -6.69 -16.53
C LEU A 288 -2.46 -6.53 -17.06
N LYS A 289 -2.07 -7.29 -18.09
CA LYS A 289 -0.78 -7.09 -18.79
C LYS A 289 -0.71 -5.70 -19.41
N ALA A 290 -1.79 -5.22 -20.03
CA ALA A 290 -1.87 -3.86 -20.56
C ALA A 290 -1.84 -2.79 -19.44
N VAL A 291 -2.56 -3.02 -18.34
CA VAL A 291 -2.56 -2.13 -17.16
C VAL A 291 -1.15 -1.94 -16.60
N GLU A 292 -0.40 -3.02 -16.45
CA GLU A 292 1.00 -2.99 -15.99
C GLU A 292 1.89 -2.21 -16.97
N GLN A 293 1.77 -2.50 -18.27
CA GLN A 293 2.53 -1.82 -19.31
C GLN A 293 2.28 -0.31 -19.33
N VAL A 294 1.01 0.12 -19.21
CA VAL A 294 0.64 1.53 -19.12
C VAL A 294 1.25 2.17 -17.87
N ASN A 295 1.21 1.48 -16.72
CA ASN A 295 1.76 2.02 -15.48
C ASN A 295 3.28 2.19 -15.53
N GLU A 296 4.00 1.23 -16.10
CA GLU A 296 5.46 1.35 -16.25
C GLU A 296 5.85 2.52 -17.17
N HIS A 297 5.13 2.73 -18.27
CA HIS A 297 5.32 3.94 -19.09
C HIS A 297 4.97 5.21 -18.31
N GLN A 298 3.88 5.22 -17.56
CA GLN A 298 3.41 6.40 -16.82
C GLN A 298 4.42 6.88 -15.77
N LYS A 299 5.21 5.98 -15.19
CA LYS A 299 6.29 6.36 -14.26
C LYS A 299 7.40 7.21 -14.92
N THR A 300 7.48 7.23 -16.27
CA THR A 300 8.47 8.01 -17.03
C THR A 300 7.96 9.34 -17.55
N ILE A 301 6.64 9.55 -17.53
CA ILE A 301 5.98 10.66 -18.24
C ILE A 301 6.48 12.05 -17.81
N LEU A 302 6.81 12.24 -16.52
CA LEU A 302 7.30 13.53 -16.04
C LEU A 302 8.70 13.85 -16.59
N PHE A 303 9.55 12.84 -16.76
CA PHE A 303 10.86 13.01 -17.38
C PHE A 303 10.71 13.37 -18.88
N GLU A 304 9.78 12.75 -19.58
CA GLU A 304 9.47 13.04 -20.99
C GLU A 304 8.94 14.48 -21.15
N LYS A 305 8.02 14.91 -20.25
CA LYS A 305 7.53 16.30 -20.22
C LYS A 305 8.67 17.30 -19.91
N LEU A 306 9.57 16.96 -18.98
CA LEU A 306 10.74 17.77 -18.68
C LEU A 306 11.66 17.90 -19.90
N GLN A 307 11.99 16.81 -20.58
CA GLN A 307 12.78 16.84 -21.81
C GLN A 307 12.11 17.67 -22.92
N LYS A 308 10.79 17.57 -23.06
CA LYS A 308 10.01 18.35 -24.01
C LYS A 308 10.05 19.86 -23.69
N ALA A 309 9.94 20.24 -22.42
CA ALA A 309 10.06 21.63 -21.97
C ALA A 309 11.45 22.22 -22.22
N TYR A 310 12.48 21.39 -22.30
CA TYR A 310 13.84 21.75 -22.71
C TYR A 310 14.10 21.53 -24.23
N HIS A 311 13.06 21.30 -25.03
CA HIS A 311 13.17 21.11 -26.49
C HIS A 311 14.19 20.05 -26.90
N GLY A 312 14.43 19.02 -26.07
CA GLY A 312 15.43 17.97 -26.29
C GLY A 312 16.87 18.37 -25.96
N GLU A 313 17.10 19.58 -25.41
CA GLU A 313 18.40 19.98 -24.93
C GLU A 313 18.88 19.13 -23.74
N SER A 314 20.19 19.08 -23.54
CA SER A 314 20.80 18.34 -22.44
C SER A 314 20.37 18.90 -21.07
N LEU A 315 19.94 18.01 -20.19
CA LEU A 315 19.62 18.35 -18.79
C LEU A 315 20.87 18.34 -17.88
N LYS A 316 22.05 18.01 -18.42
CA LYS A 316 23.30 17.94 -17.65
C LYS A 316 23.60 19.26 -16.95
N GLY A 317 23.84 19.20 -15.65
CA GLY A 317 24.12 20.36 -14.80
C GLY A 317 22.89 21.18 -14.41
N LYS A 318 21.67 20.79 -14.81
CA LYS A 318 20.44 21.41 -14.35
C LYS A 318 20.13 20.97 -12.93
N THR A 319 19.53 21.85 -12.14
CA THR A 319 19.03 21.55 -10.79
C THR A 319 17.53 21.35 -10.83
N ILE A 320 17.08 20.17 -10.43
CA ILE A 320 15.67 19.80 -10.45
C ILE A 320 15.16 19.65 -9.02
N ALA A 321 14.15 20.44 -8.67
CA ALA A 321 13.44 20.30 -7.42
C ALA A 321 12.39 19.19 -7.54
N MET A 322 12.27 18.36 -6.53
CA MET A 322 11.25 17.31 -6.42
C MET A 322 10.45 17.48 -5.13
N TRP A 323 9.14 17.64 -5.27
CA TRP A 323 8.22 17.65 -4.16
C TRP A 323 7.46 16.32 -4.10
N GLY A 324 7.65 15.60 -2.99
CA GLY A 324 7.09 14.28 -2.75
C GLY A 324 8.02 13.15 -3.21
N LEU A 325 8.21 12.18 -2.33
CA LEU A 325 9.05 11.01 -2.53
C LEU A 325 8.27 9.71 -2.29
N SER A 326 7.34 9.71 -1.33
CA SER A 326 6.43 8.59 -1.09
C SER A 326 5.49 8.37 -2.29
N PHE A 327 4.98 7.15 -2.45
CA PHE A 327 4.09 6.81 -3.57
C PHE A 327 2.71 7.52 -3.50
N LYS A 328 2.33 7.99 -2.30
CA LYS A 328 1.13 8.80 -2.02
C LYS A 328 1.30 9.56 -0.70
N PRO A 329 0.43 10.54 -0.36
CA PRO A 329 0.46 11.22 0.92
C PRO A 329 0.18 10.30 2.12
N GLU A 330 0.56 10.76 3.33
CA GLU A 330 0.29 10.13 4.63
C GLU A 330 0.97 8.76 4.83
N THR A 331 2.11 8.53 4.14
CA THR A 331 2.96 7.35 4.31
C THR A 331 4.42 7.68 4.00
N ASP A 332 5.35 6.90 4.54
CA ASP A 332 6.77 6.90 4.21
C ASP A 332 7.13 5.87 3.12
N ASP A 333 6.16 5.07 2.65
CA ASP A 333 6.40 3.99 1.70
C ASP A 333 6.82 4.51 0.33
N MET A 334 8.02 4.13 -0.09
CA MET A 334 8.59 4.46 -1.40
C MET A 334 8.65 3.27 -2.36
N ARG A 335 8.13 2.10 -1.98
CA ARG A 335 8.16 0.92 -2.87
C ARG A 335 7.41 1.22 -4.16
N GLU A 336 8.06 0.96 -5.30
CA GLU A 336 7.48 1.23 -6.63
C GLU A 336 7.04 2.71 -6.82
N SER A 337 7.54 3.65 -6.00
CA SER A 337 7.25 5.07 -6.16
C SER A 337 7.84 5.61 -7.47
N THR A 338 7.08 6.44 -8.16
CA THR A 338 7.55 7.19 -9.34
C THR A 338 8.78 8.05 -9.01
N ALA A 339 8.92 8.50 -7.77
CA ALA A 339 10.09 9.27 -7.34
C ALA A 339 11.40 8.51 -7.53
N LEU A 340 11.43 7.19 -7.29
CA LEU A 340 12.63 6.38 -7.50
C LEU A 340 13.03 6.34 -8.98
N VAL A 341 12.06 6.15 -9.88
CA VAL A 341 12.29 6.17 -11.33
C VAL A 341 12.80 7.54 -11.80
N MET A 342 12.22 8.62 -11.26
CA MET A 342 12.63 9.98 -11.58
C MET A 342 14.04 10.28 -11.07
N ILE A 343 14.38 9.86 -9.85
CA ILE A 343 15.74 10.05 -9.29
C ILE A 343 16.77 9.37 -10.18
N ASP A 344 16.54 8.13 -10.60
CA ASP A 344 17.47 7.40 -11.45
C ASP A 344 17.62 8.09 -12.82
N LYS A 345 16.52 8.44 -13.50
CA LYS A 345 16.56 9.13 -14.80
C LYS A 345 17.24 10.51 -14.74
N LEU A 346 16.96 11.28 -13.70
CA LEU A 346 17.56 12.60 -13.51
C LEU A 346 19.08 12.50 -13.20
N ALA A 347 19.47 11.53 -12.37
CA ALA A 347 20.87 11.27 -12.06
C ALA A 347 21.64 10.80 -13.32
N GLU A 348 21.06 9.90 -14.12
CA GLU A 348 21.63 9.47 -15.41
C GLU A 348 21.76 10.62 -16.40
N ALA A 349 20.82 11.56 -16.40
CA ALA A 349 20.87 12.77 -17.22
C ALA A 349 21.89 13.81 -16.71
N GLY A 350 22.54 13.58 -15.56
CA GLY A 350 23.52 14.47 -14.96
C GLY A 350 22.94 15.69 -14.26
N CYS A 351 21.69 15.59 -13.77
CA CYS A 351 21.04 16.63 -12.99
C CYS A 351 21.47 16.60 -11.52
N THR A 352 21.43 17.78 -10.88
CA THR A 352 21.41 17.89 -9.43
C THR A 352 19.96 17.80 -8.95
N ILE A 353 19.67 16.89 -8.00
CA ILE A 353 18.31 16.65 -7.51
C ILE A 353 18.20 17.22 -6.09
N ARG A 354 17.26 18.14 -5.88
CA ARG A 354 16.90 18.69 -4.57
C ARG A 354 15.49 18.24 -4.22
N ALA A 355 15.33 17.51 -3.14
CA ALA A 355 14.02 16.91 -2.82
C ALA A 355 13.55 17.24 -1.40
N TYR A 356 12.23 17.32 -1.29
CA TYR A 356 11.55 17.42 -0.01
C TYR A 356 10.28 16.54 0.00
N ASP A 357 10.11 15.83 1.09
CA ASP A 357 8.90 15.08 1.44
C ASP A 357 8.67 15.19 2.96
N PRO A 358 7.45 15.43 3.44
CA PRO A 358 7.19 15.58 4.87
C PRO A 358 7.59 14.39 5.73
N ILE A 359 7.57 13.18 5.18
CA ILE A 359 7.70 11.92 5.95
C ILE A 359 8.77 10.99 5.36
N ALA A 360 8.89 10.88 4.02
CA ALA A 360 9.67 9.83 3.37
C ALA A 360 11.17 10.14 3.17
N MET A 361 11.70 11.23 3.71
CA MET A 361 13.09 11.66 3.50
C MET A 361 14.11 10.62 3.96
N GLU A 362 13.94 10.07 5.17
CA GLU A 362 14.84 9.06 5.73
C GLU A 362 14.78 7.74 4.94
N GLU A 363 13.58 7.34 4.51
CA GLU A 363 13.41 6.14 3.68
C GLU A 363 14.05 6.34 2.30
N CYS A 364 13.94 7.53 1.73
CA CYS A 364 14.61 7.86 0.48
C CYS A 364 16.14 7.77 0.64
N LYS A 365 16.69 8.37 1.69
CA LYS A 365 18.12 8.32 1.99
C LYS A 365 18.63 6.89 2.16
N ARG A 366 17.86 6.05 2.82
CA ARG A 366 18.18 4.63 2.98
C ARG A 366 18.25 3.89 1.63
N ARG A 367 17.41 4.27 0.64
CA ARG A 367 17.32 3.59 -0.66
C ARG A 367 18.33 4.11 -1.68
N VAL A 368 18.47 5.41 -1.79
CA VAL A 368 19.23 6.06 -2.89
C VAL A 368 20.47 6.81 -2.41
N GLY A 369 20.66 6.94 -1.09
CA GLY A 369 21.84 7.59 -0.51
C GLY A 369 21.97 9.04 -0.92
N ASP A 370 23.17 9.41 -1.32
CA ASP A 370 23.56 10.80 -1.66
C ASP A 370 23.27 11.21 -3.11
N LYS A 371 22.49 10.42 -3.86
CA LYS A 371 22.01 10.83 -5.20
C LYS A 371 21.11 12.07 -5.14
N VAL A 372 20.57 12.39 -3.96
CA VAL A 372 19.61 13.46 -3.72
C VAL A 372 20.12 14.39 -2.62
N ILE A 373 19.94 15.67 -2.79
CA ILE A 373 20.11 16.69 -1.74
C ILE A 373 18.78 16.80 -1.00
N TYR A 374 18.77 16.41 0.27
CA TYR A 374 17.60 16.43 1.14
C TYR A 374 17.41 17.81 1.74
N CYS A 375 16.30 18.45 1.43
CA CYS A 375 16.01 19.83 1.77
C CYS A 375 15.16 19.93 3.05
N ARG A 376 15.25 21.05 3.76
CA ARG A 376 14.56 21.27 5.04
C ARG A 376 13.06 21.42 4.89
N ASP A 377 12.63 22.02 3.78
CA ASP A 377 11.25 22.29 3.45
C ASP A 377 11.06 22.44 1.93
N MET A 378 9.82 22.62 1.50
CA MET A 378 9.46 22.74 0.09
C MET A 378 10.10 23.98 -0.59
N TYR A 379 10.32 25.06 0.15
CA TYR A 379 10.94 26.29 -0.40
C TYR A 379 12.45 26.15 -0.54
N ASP A 380 13.11 25.49 0.43
CA ASP A 380 14.53 25.13 0.31
C ASP A 380 14.79 24.22 -0.92
N ALA A 381 13.86 23.33 -1.22
CA ALA A 381 14.01 22.43 -2.38
C ALA A 381 14.04 23.17 -3.71
N VAL A 382 13.32 24.26 -3.88
CA VAL A 382 13.23 25.02 -5.14
C VAL A 382 14.33 26.08 -5.29
N LEU A 383 15.19 26.26 -4.28
CA LEU A 383 16.26 27.26 -4.33
C LEU A 383 17.23 26.93 -5.46
N ASP A 384 17.46 27.91 -6.36
CA ASP A 384 18.31 27.79 -7.57
C ASP A 384 17.88 26.61 -8.49
N ALA A 385 16.62 26.17 -8.45
CA ALA A 385 16.12 25.11 -9.31
C ALA A 385 15.80 25.61 -10.73
N ASP A 386 16.06 24.75 -11.70
CA ASP A 386 15.76 24.97 -13.13
C ASP A 386 14.37 24.40 -13.50
N ALA A 387 13.80 23.55 -12.67
CA ALA A 387 12.43 23.05 -12.76
C ALA A 387 11.97 22.49 -11.40
N LEU A 388 10.66 22.48 -11.18
CA LEU A 388 9.99 21.82 -10.07
C LEU A 388 9.13 20.67 -10.61
N LEU A 389 9.34 19.46 -10.10
CA LEU A 389 8.50 18.28 -10.33
C LEU A 389 7.65 17.98 -9.08
N LEU A 390 6.35 17.90 -9.22
CA LEU A 390 5.46 17.41 -8.18
C LEU A 390 5.13 15.92 -8.42
N LEU A 391 5.49 15.07 -7.46
CA LEU A 391 5.28 13.62 -7.58
C LEU A 391 4.26 13.06 -6.58
N THR A 392 4.11 13.70 -5.41
CA THR A 392 3.17 13.27 -4.38
C THR A 392 2.35 14.45 -3.90
N GLU A 393 1.03 14.28 -3.87
CA GLU A 393 0.06 15.37 -3.62
C GLU A 393 -0.16 15.64 -2.12
N TRP A 394 0.92 15.88 -1.36
CA TRP A 394 0.82 16.27 0.04
C TRP A 394 0.00 17.54 0.22
N LYS A 395 -0.72 17.65 1.34
CA LYS A 395 -1.60 18.80 1.60
C LYS A 395 -0.85 20.13 1.62
N GLU A 396 0.37 20.13 2.17
CA GLU A 396 1.19 21.33 2.26
C GLU A 396 1.65 21.87 0.89
N PHE A 397 1.67 21.03 -0.15
CA PHE A 397 2.04 21.46 -1.50
C PHE A 397 0.90 22.13 -2.27
N ARG A 398 -0.33 22.12 -1.74
CA ARG A 398 -1.52 22.58 -2.50
C ARG A 398 -1.67 24.09 -2.59
N LEU A 399 -1.14 24.82 -1.63
CA LEU A 399 -1.26 26.28 -1.58
C LEU A 399 0.13 26.93 -1.33
N PRO A 400 1.10 26.76 -2.24
CA PRO A 400 2.41 27.34 -2.09
C PRO A 400 2.37 28.84 -2.41
N THR A 401 3.33 29.60 -1.90
CA THR A 401 3.47 31.02 -2.23
C THR A 401 4.29 31.17 -3.54
N TRP A 402 3.62 31.15 -4.67
CA TRP A 402 4.25 31.16 -6.00
C TRP A 402 5.21 32.33 -6.22
N GLY A 403 4.89 33.51 -5.71
CA GLY A 403 5.79 34.66 -5.81
C GLY A 403 7.14 34.49 -5.10
N VAL A 404 7.19 33.69 -4.03
CA VAL A 404 8.44 33.30 -3.34
C VAL A 404 9.19 32.27 -4.18
N ILE A 405 8.48 31.26 -4.68
CA ILE A 405 9.06 30.17 -5.49
C ILE A 405 9.68 30.74 -6.77
N LYS A 406 9.00 31.65 -7.47
CA LYS A 406 9.51 32.31 -8.68
C LYS A 406 10.84 33.01 -8.44
N LYS A 407 10.97 33.71 -7.30
CA LYS A 407 12.21 34.41 -6.93
C LYS A 407 13.34 33.46 -6.54
N ALA A 408 13.02 32.29 -6.03
CA ALA A 408 13.96 31.27 -5.60
C ALA A 408 14.51 30.43 -6.76
N MET A 409 13.70 30.21 -7.81
CA MET A 409 14.08 29.40 -8.97
C MET A 409 14.87 30.19 -10.01
N ARG A 410 15.74 29.49 -10.76
CA ARG A 410 16.39 30.04 -11.96
C ARG A 410 15.45 30.10 -13.15
N ARG A 411 14.61 29.09 -13.31
CA ARG A 411 13.58 29.01 -14.35
C ARG A 411 12.24 28.66 -13.71
N PRO A 412 11.20 29.47 -13.90
CA PRO A 412 9.87 29.22 -13.35
C PRO A 412 9.12 28.14 -14.18
N LEU A 413 9.63 26.91 -14.14
CA LEU A 413 9.06 25.73 -14.80
C LEU A 413 8.51 24.77 -13.77
N VAL A 414 7.23 24.42 -13.87
CA VAL A 414 6.55 23.45 -13.01
C VAL A 414 5.98 22.31 -13.84
N ILE A 415 6.28 21.08 -13.44
CA ILE A 415 5.70 19.87 -14.02
C ILE A 415 4.92 19.16 -12.91
N ASP A 416 3.61 19.20 -13.00
CA ASP A 416 2.68 18.69 -11.99
C ASP A 416 2.22 17.27 -12.34
N GLY A 417 2.76 16.29 -11.66
CA GLY A 417 2.45 14.87 -11.84
C GLY A 417 1.14 14.44 -11.17
N ARG A 418 0.42 15.34 -10.49
CA ARG A 418 -0.81 15.02 -9.72
C ARG A 418 -1.98 15.94 -10.05
N ASN A 419 -1.79 16.92 -10.91
CA ASN A 419 -2.84 17.88 -11.33
C ASN A 419 -3.49 18.58 -10.13
N ILE A 420 -2.68 19.06 -9.17
CA ILE A 420 -3.20 19.71 -7.95
C ILE A 420 -3.10 21.23 -7.97
N PHE A 421 -2.34 21.80 -8.89
CA PHE A 421 -2.14 23.24 -8.95
C PHE A 421 -3.19 23.92 -9.85
N ASP A 422 -3.50 25.16 -9.48
CA ASP A 422 -4.37 26.01 -10.28
C ASP A 422 -3.58 26.62 -11.44
N VAL A 423 -4.08 26.41 -12.66
CA VAL A 423 -3.43 26.86 -13.90
C VAL A 423 -3.41 28.38 -13.98
N GLU A 424 -4.55 29.04 -13.64
CA GLU A 424 -4.68 30.51 -13.72
C GLU A 424 -3.70 31.17 -12.74
N GLU A 425 -3.57 30.64 -11.52
CA GLU A 425 -2.62 31.15 -10.52
C GLU A 425 -1.16 31.02 -10.99
N LEU A 426 -0.79 29.91 -11.65
CA LEU A 426 0.56 29.73 -12.20
C LEU A 426 0.83 30.66 -13.39
N GLU A 427 -0.14 30.84 -14.28
CA GLU A 427 -0.03 31.78 -15.42
C GLU A 427 0.09 33.23 -14.93
N GLU A 428 -0.70 33.67 -13.94
CA GLU A 428 -0.60 35.00 -13.32
C GLU A 428 0.79 35.27 -12.71
N ASN A 429 1.42 34.22 -12.18
CA ASN A 429 2.78 34.28 -11.66
C ASN A 429 3.85 34.03 -12.73
N GLU A 430 3.48 33.94 -14.01
CA GLU A 430 4.36 33.73 -15.17
C GLU A 430 5.21 32.46 -15.08
N PHE A 431 4.63 31.35 -14.60
CA PHE A 431 5.22 30.03 -14.66
C PHE A 431 4.92 29.33 -15.98
N GLU A 432 5.92 28.66 -16.54
CA GLU A 432 5.69 27.62 -17.54
C GLU A 432 5.16 26.38 -16.81
N TYR A 433 3.95 25.96 -17.13
CA TYR A 433 3.27 24.88 -16.43
C TYR A 433 2.90 23.74 -17.35
N HIS A 434 3.27 22.54 -16.94
CA HIS A 434 2.88 21.29 -17.59
C HIS A 434 2.25 20.36 -16.56
N CYS A 435 1.18 19.66 -16.93
CA CYS A 435 0.50 18.69 -16.10
C CYS A 435 0.17 17.42 -16.88
N ILE A 436 -0.62 16.52 -16.33
CA ILE A 436 -0.97 15.25 -16.95
C ILE A 436 -2.32 15.39 -17.65
N GLY A 437 -2.35 15.25 -18.99
CA GLY A 437 -3.59 15.20 -19.76
C GLY A 437 -4.25 16.57 -20.01
N LYS A 438 -3.43 17.61 -20.16
CA LYS A 438 -3.90 18.95 -20.55
C LYS A 438 -2.84 19.70 -21.35
#